data_6ef6307eb83f5e5c0f4a67f2ec69261b
#
_entry.id   6ef6307eb83f5e5c0f4a67f2ec69261b
#
_cell.length_a   1.000
_cell.length_b   1.000
_cell.length_c   1.000
_cell.angle_alpha   90.00
_cell.angle_beta   90.00
_cell.angle_gamma   90.00
#
_symmetry.space_group_name_H-M   'P 1'
#
loop_
_entity.id
_entity.type
_entity.pdbx_description
1 polymer ?
#
loop_
_entity_poly.entity_id
_entity_poly.type
_entity_poly.pdbx_seq_one_letter_code
_entity_poly.pdbx_strand_id
1 'polypeptide(L)'
;MKKITLFSLSLAGLALLAFPQSAKAFELQEVWRIKGGVQYQDGKILRFNNGHEVDIKVLDLPKNEKIEWKVTLNGQDQTVNFLGQEKDKSMVGTEGRYLNFYVPYGYRGDIKVEAKSGNEVKTWSTKVVDDVYNDGGKSGYFRIEESNDQYTYLDTKWDYQTKTYTATLPETVNGQKVYAWADYDNGELKLAKPETISHSYKGGGAFQELYPIIKTESWLKSKQNWYYQKQGQLVKDAWVKDQGSWYFMDDKGVMFNQTWLHQGGSWYAFKSSGAMISADWLYDNGSWYYLKDSGSMATGWLKDGGTWYYLKDSGSMATGWIKDKGSWYYLKDSGAMATGWIKDNGKWYYLASSGNMLSNTRTPDGYYVDASGVWK
;
A
#
# COMPACT_ATOMS: atom_id res chain seq x y z
N MET A 1 49.78 -2.86 31.79
CA MET A 1 49.63 -2.89 33.24
C MET A 1 50.07 -1.57 33.80
N LYS A 2 49.15 -0.66 34.15
CA LYS A 2 49.38 0.41 35.12
C LYS A 2 48.05 0.63 35.81
N LYS A 3 48.03 0.29 37.09
CA LYS A 3 46.98 0.55 38.08
C LYS A 3 46.93 2.04 38.33
N ILE A 4 45.73 2.65 38.34
CA ILE A 4 45.52 3.96 38.95
C ILE A 4 44.52 3.80 40.08
N THR A 5 44.97 4.26 41.22
CA THR A 5 44.43 4.14 42.58
C THR A 5 43.23 5.08 42.75
N LEU A 6 42.18 4.58 43.39
CA LEU A 6 41.07 5.37 43.92
C LEU A 6 41.55 6.26 45.07
N PHE A 7 41.23 7.56 45.00
CA PHE A 7 41.22 8.44 46.16
C PHE A 7 39.76 8.76 46.52
N SER A 8 39.39 8.30 47.68
CA SER A 8 38.16 8.72 48.36
C SER A 8 38.35 10.11 48.93
N LEU A 9 37.47 11.06 48.60
CA LEU A 9 37.31 12.31 49.33
C LEU A 9 35.86 12.47 49.78
N SER A 10 35.76 12.75 51.04
CA SER A 10 34.60 12.84 51.91
C SER A 10 33.64 14.02 51.52
N LEU A 11 32.37 13.80 51.85
CA LEU A 11 31.28 14.78 51.79
C LEU A 11 31.62 16.08 52.51
N ALA A 12 31.48 17.16 51.80
CA ALA A 12 31.13 18.45 52.37
C ALA A 12 30.04 19.09 51.48
N GLY A 13 28.93 19.46 52.08
CA GLY A 13 27.72 19.87 51.41
C GLY A 13 27.90 21.06 50.43
N LEU A 14 27.61 20.81 49.18
CA LEU A 14 27.28 21.82 48.23
C LEU A 14 25.77 21.71 47.97
N ALA A 15 25.03 22.75 48.39
CA ALA A 15 23.67 22.98 47.92
C ALA A 15 23.73 23.04 46.40
N LEU A 16 23.16 22.02 45.72
CA LEU A 16 22.87 22.11 44.32
C LEU A 16 21.84 23.23 44.14
N LEU A 17 22.33 24.39 43.74
CA LEU A 17 21.51 25.36 43.04
C LEU A 17 21.03 24.62 41.77
N ALA A 18 19.80 24.14 41.80
CA ALA A 18 19.10 23.72 40.61
C ALA A 18 19.04 24.94 39.67
N PHE A 19 19.94 24.98 38.71
CA PHE A 19 19.73 25.83 37.54
C PHE A 19 18.37 25.45 36.98
N PRO A 20 17.44 26.39 36.80
CA PRO A 20 16.23 26.05 36.09
C PRO A 20 16.68 25.53 34.73
N GLN A 21 16.36 24.25 34.46
CA GLN A 21 16.42 23.70 33.11
C GLN A 21 15.68 24.73 32.26
N SER A 22 16.39 25.37 31.33
CA SER A 22 15.77 26.29 30.40
C SER A 22 14.62 25.54 29.78
N ALA A 23 13.40 25.97 30.05
CA ALA A 23 12.22 25.34 29.46
C ALA A 23 12.47 25.31 27.96
N LYS A 24 12.44 24.09 27.39
CA LYS A 24 12.66 23.94 25.97
C LYS A 24 11.59 24.75 25.27
N ALA A 25 12.02 25.71 24.45
CA ALA A 25 11.10 26.57 23.73
C ALA A 25 10.13 25.71 22.89
N PHE A 26 8.85 26.01 22.97
CA PHE A 26 7.88 25.31 22.10
C PHE A 26 8.04 25.76 20.65
N GLU A 27 7.59 24.92 19.73
CA GLU A 27 7.63 25.19 18.28
C GLU A 27 6.24 25.07 17.67
N LEU A 28 6.01 25.80 16.58
CA LEU A 28 4.82 25.66 15.75
C LEU A 28 5.14 24.78 14.57
N GLN A 29 4.35 23.75 14.39
CA GLN A 29 4.40 22.88 13.22
C GLN A 29 3.07 22.96 12.48
N GLU A 30 3.15 23.26 11.21
CA GLU A 30 2.02 23.08 10.32
C GLU A 30 1.76 21.59 10.12
N VAL A 31 0.52 21.19 10.29
CA VAL A 31 0.10 19.79 10.13
C VAL A 31 -0.68 19.68 8.84
N TRP A 32 -0.08 19.00 7.88
CA TRP A 32 -0.72 18.73 6.61
C TRP A 32 -1.80 17.66 6.79
N ARG A 33 -3.06 18.03 6.64
CA ARG A 33 -4.12 17.08 6.32
C ARG A 33 -4.40 17.20 4.82
N ILE A 34 -4.31 16.08 4.11
CA ILE A 34 -4.53 15.93 2.67
C ILE A 34 -6.02 16.15 2.30
N LYS A 35 -6.63 17.20 2.83
CA LYS A 35 -7.96 17.64 2.44
C LYS A 35 -7.91 19.08 1.99
N GLY A 36 -7.35 19.29 0.81
CA GLY A 36 -7.28 20.58 0.21
C GLY A 36 -5.86 21.15 0.23
N GLY A 37 -5.16 21.05 -0.88
CA GLY A 37 -3.76 21.33 -1.01
C GLY A 37 -3.38 22.78 -0.68
N VAL A 38 -2.45 22.91 0.21
CA VAL A 38 -1.75 24.13 0.53
C VAL A 38 -0.37 24.03 -0.11
N GLN A 39 0.03 25.00 -0.91
CA GLN A 39 1.34 25.00 -1.53
C GLN A 39 2.25 26.04 -0.90
N TYR A 40 3.45 25.60 -0.51
CA TYR A 40 4.57 26.48 -0.25
C TYR A 40 5.47 26.59 -1.47
N GLN A 41 5.77 27.82 -1.84
CA GLN A 41 6.94 28.12 -2.65
C GLN A 41 7.77 29.13 -1.87
N ASP A 42 9.05 28.83 -1.63
CA ASP A 42 9.99 29.67 -0.89
C ASP A 42 9.58 29.98 0.57
N GLY A 43 8.85 29.07 1.21
CA GLY A 43 8.49 29.16 2.62
C GLY A 43 7.53 30.28 2.99
N LYS A 44 6.91 30.98 2.03
CA LYS A 44 6.14 32.19 2.30
C LYS A 44 4.81 32.31 1.56
N ILE A 45 4.57 31.53 0.51
CA ILE A 45 3.40 31.73 -0.35
C ILE A 45 2.52 30.52 -0.31
N LEU A 46 1.28 30.70 0.10
CA LEU A 46 0.23 29.71 0.08
C LEU A 46 -0.69 29.98 -1.09
N ARG A 47 -0.94 28.94 -1.90
CA ARG A 47 -2.06 28.94 -2.84
C ARG A 47 -3.20 28.15 -2.20
N PHE A 48 -4.35 28.80 -1.99
CA PHE A 48 -5.53 28.16 -1.47
C PHE A 48 -6.54 27.93 -2.57
N ASN A 49 -7.07 26.73 -2.64
CA ASN A 49 -8.40 26.53 -3.16
C ASN A 49 -9.41 26.87 -2.07
N ASN A 50 -10.46 27.59 -2.42
CA ASN A 50 -11.45 28.10 -1.47
C ASN A 50 -11.95 27.10 -0.44
N GLY A 51 -12.03 27.58 0.82
CA GLY A 51 -12.55 26.80 1.94
C GLY A 51 -11.56 25.84 2.58
N HIS A 52 -10.27 26.14 2.51
CA HIS A 52 -9.24 25.28 3.10
C HIS A 52 -9.00 25.53 4.56
N GLU A 53 -8.81 24.43 5.22
CA GLU A 53 -8.46 24.27 6.61
C GLU A 53 -6.96 24.47 6.80
N VAL A 54 -6.56 25.39 7.68
CA VAL A 54 -5.19 25.57 8.15
C VAL A 54 -5.06 24.92 9.50
N ASP A 55 -4.16 23.96 9.60
CA ASP A 55 -3.87 23.22 10.82
C ASP A 55 -2.49 23.57 11.36
N ILE A 56 -2.42 24.06 12.59
CA ILE A 56 -1.16 24.37 13.26
C ILE A 56 -1.09 23.63 14.59
N LYS A 57 -0.03 22.89 14.81
CA LYS A 57 0.25 22.15 16.05
C LYS A 57 1.38 22.78 16.82
N VAL A 58 1.24 22.82 18.14
CA VAL A 58 2.31 23.19 19.06
C VAL A 58 3.09 21.95 19.46
N LEU A 59 4.41 22.01 19.31
CA LEU A 59 5.33 20.97 19.72
C LEU A 59 6.09 21.39 20.98
N ASP A 60 6.53 20.42 21.75
CA ASP A 60 7.43 20.56 22.90
C ASP A 60 6.90 21.45 24.07
N LEU A 61 5.60 21.78 24.08
CA LEU A 61 4.99 22.53 25.20
C LEU A 61 4.78 21.61 26.41
N PRO A 62 5.16 22.02 27.64
CA PRO A 62 4.87 21.27 28.87
C PRO A 62 3.37 21.07 29.08
N LYS A 63 2.99 19.88 29.65
CA LYS A 63 1.58 19.45 29.73
C LYS A 63 0.63 20.43 30.45
N ASN A 64 1.15 21.25 31.36
CA ASN A 64 0.36 22.14 32.20
C ASN A 64 0.29 23.58 31.68
N GLU A 65 0.92 23.86 30.54
CA GLU A 65 0.91 25.19 29.95
C GLU A 65 -0.21 25.32 28.92
N LYS A 66 -0.82 26.51 28.90
CA LYS A 66 -1.90 26.87 27.97
C LYS A 66 -1.35 27.75 26.86
N ILE A 67 -1.93 27.62 25.67
CA ILE A 67 -1.64 28.50 24.54
C ILE A 67 -2.78 29.49 24.35
N GLU A 68 -2.39 30.75 24.21
CA GLU A 68 -3.26 31.80 23.69
C GLU A 68 -2.96 32.01 22.21
N TRP A 69 -3.98 31.84 21.39
CA TRP A 69 -3.87 31.99 19.95
C TRP A 69 -4.32 33.36 19.49
N LYS A 70 -3.62 33.93 18.51
CA LYS A 70 -4.04 35.11 17.78
C LYS A 70 -3.91 34.90 16.30
N VAL A 71 -4.99 35.12 15.56
CA VAL A 71 -5.04 34.97 14.09
C VAL A 71 -5.26 36.37 13.48
N THR A 72 -4.40 36.75 12.56
CA THR A 72 -4.44 38.02 11.88
C THR A 72 -4.48 37.84 10.37
N LEU A 73 -5.43 38.48 9.70
CA LEU A 73 -5.55 38.54 8.26
C LEU A 73 -5.32 39.97 7.78
N ASN A 74 -4.33 40.21 6.92
CA ASN A 74 -3.94 41.52 6.43
C ASN A 74 -3.78 42.55 7.56
N GLY A 75 -3.18 42.15 8.66
CA GLY A 75 -2.97 42.99 9.85
C GLY A 75 -4.19 43.17 10.74
N GLN A 76 -5.37 42.71 10.35
CA GLN A 76 -6.59 42.79 11.17
C GLN A 76 -6.74 41.55 12.04
N ASP A 77 -7.00 41.74 13.32
CA ASP A 77 -7.23 40.65 14.26
C ASP A 77 -8.57 39.98 13.96
N GLN A 78 -8.53 38.71 13.69
CA GLN A 78 -9.67 37.84 13.38
C GLN A 78 -9.83 36.74 14.41
N THR A 79 -9.13 36.79 15.52
CA THR A 79 -9.08 35.75 16.54
C THR A 79 -10.46 35.34 17.02
N VAL A 80 -11.33 36.33 17.29
CA VAL A 80 -12.71 36.08 17.75
C VAL A 80 -13.55 35.42 16.68
N ASN A 81 -13.35 35.76 15.42
CA ASN A 81 -14.09 35.18 14.32
C ASN A 81 -13.72 33.71 14.07
N PHE A 82 -12.48 33.32 14.33
CA PHE A 82 -12.00 31.97 14.16
C PHE A 82 -12.09 31.11 15.44
N LEU A 83 -11.88 31.71 16.62
CA LEU A 83 -11.90 31.02 17.90
C LEU A 83 -13.21 31.16 18.66
N GLY A 84 -14.02 32.17 18.33
CA GLY A 84 -15.20 32.59 19.11
C GLY A 84 -16.53 31.97 18.66
N GLN A 85 -16.55 31.15 17.65
CA GLN A 85 -17.77 30.40 17.27
C GLN A 85 -17.90 29.15 18.15
N GLU A 86 -18.49 29.33 19.33
CA GLU A 86 -18.68 28.34 20.40
C GLU A 86 -19.36 27.02 20.01
N LYS A 87 -19.81 26.87 18.79
CA LYS A 87 -20.50 25.64 18.35
C LYS A 87 -19.57 24.53 17.85
N ASP A 88 -18.31 24.83 17.60
CA ASP A 88 -17.39 23.82 17.08
C ASP A 88 -16.13 23.76 17.96
N LYS A 89 -16.20 22.94 19.02
CA LYS A 89 -15.03 22.60 19.85
C LYS A 89 -13.90 21.91 19.08
N SER A 90 -14.06 21.75 17.78
CA SER A 90 -13.08 21.15 16.88
C SER A 90 -11.96 22.10 16.47
N MET A 91 -12.13 23.41 16.63
CA MET A 91 -11.14 24.41 16.19
C MET A 91 -9.93 24.56 17.11
N VAL A 92 -10.09 24.21 18.39
CA VAL A 92 -8.95 24.15 19.33
C VAL A 92 -8.95 22.74 19.89
N GLY A 93 -8.00 21.93 19.46
CA GLY A 93 -7.87 20.54 19.90
C GLY A 93 -7.77 20.39 21.41
N THR A 94 -7.96 19.18 21.91
CA THR A 94 -7.79 18.82 23.32
C THR A 94 -6.51 19.43 23.86
N GLU A 95 -6.62 20.25 24.92
CA GLU A 95 -5.53 20.98 25.59
C GLU A 95 -5.07 22.29 24.90
N GLY A 96 -5.77 22.83 23.88
CA GLY A 96 -5.41 24.10 23.23
C GLY A 96 -4.13 24.08 22.39
N ARG A 97 -3.58 22.90 22.10
CA ARG A 97 -2.29 22.72 21.41
C ARG A 97 -2.39 22.57 19.90
N TYR A 98 -3.57 22.73 19.39
CA TYR A 98 -3.87 22.56 18.00
C TYR A 98 -4.85 23.64 17.57
N LEU A 99 -4.51 24.36 16.53
CA LEU A 99 -5.36 25.39 15.92
C LEU A 99 -5.75 24.94 14.53
N ASN A 100 -7.05 24.90 14.28
CA ASN A 100 -7.62 24.64 12.98
C ASN A 100 -8.55 25.81 12.62
N PHE A 101 -8.41 26.35 11.42
CA PHE A 101 -9.32 27.39 10.94
C PHE A 101 -9.44 27.37 9.41
N TYR A 102 -10.57 27.88 8.94
CA TYR A 102 -10.83 28.03 7.52
C TYR A 102 -10.48 29.42 7.03
N VAL A 103 -9.72 29.52 5.96
CA VAL A 103 -9.49 30.79 5.29
C VAL A 103 -10.77 31.16 4.53
N PRO A 104 -11.26 32.42 4.69
CA PRO A 104 -12.46 32.85 3.99
C PRO A 104 -12.35 32.71 2.48
N TYR A 105 -13.48 32.41 1.86
CA TYR A 105 -13.60 32.33 0.41
C TYR A 105 -13.16 33.64 -0.26
N GLY A 106 -12.29 33.55 -1.27
CA GLY A 106 -11.80 34.73 -2.01
C GLY A 106 -10.77 35.58 -1.24
N TYR A 107 -10.27 35.08 -0.10
CA TYR A 107 -9.26 35.82 0.66
C TYR A 107 -7.93 35.87 -0.08
N ARG A 108 -7.32 37.07 -0.10
CA ARG A 108 -5.96 37.30 -0.58
C ARG A 108 -5.21 38.18 0.42
N GLY A 109 -3.97 37.85 0.67
CA GLY A 109 -3.12 38.65 1.57
C GLY A 109 -2.41 37.82 2.62
N ASP A 110 -1.93 38.51 3.63
CA ASP A 110 -1.09 37.91 4.66
C ASP A 110 -1.93 37.25 5.75
N ILE A 111 -1.54 36.04 6.13
CA ILE A 111 -2.05 35.31 7.29
C ILE A 111 -0.92 35.24 8.32
N LYS A 112 -1.21 35.63 9.55
CA LYS A 112 -0.29 35.48 10.68
C LYS A 112 -1.02 34.81 11.84
N VAL A 113 -0.39 33.78 12.40
CA VAL A 113 -0.84 33.10 13.59
C VAL A 113 0.22 33.26 14.67
N GLU A 114 -0.16 33.74 15.82
CA GLU A 114 0.69 33.81 16.98
C GLU A 114 0.16 32.85 18.05
N ALA A 115 1.06 32.07 18.61
CA ALA A 115 0.83 31.21 19.76
C ALA A 115 1.65 31.75 20.92
N LYS A 116 1.01 32.06 22.05
CA LYS A 116 1.67 32.59 23.23
C LYS A 116 1.48 31.61 24.40
N SER A 117 2.58 31.31 25.10
CA SER A 117 2.58 30.62 26.38
C SER A 117 3.50 31.36 27.36
N GLY A 118 2.94 31.89 28.44
CA GLY A 118 3.67 32.75 29.37
C GLY A 118 4.26 33.97 28.66
N ASN A 119 5.59 34.10 28.69
CA ASN A 119 6.31 35.19 28.02
C ASN A 119 6.81 34.82 26.62
N GLU A 120 6.64 33.59 26.21
CA GLU A 120 7.10 33.12 24.93
C GLU A 120 6.01 33.28 23.86
N VAL A 121 6.40 33.82 22.71
CA VAL A 121 5.52 33.96 21.53
C VAL A 121 6.20 33.35 20.34
N LYS A 122 5.50 32.41 19.66
CA LYS A 122 5.89 31.88 18.38
C LYS A 122 4.92 32.33 17.30
N THR A 123 5.45 32.59 16.14
CA THR A 123 4.69 33.09 15.00
C THR A 123 4.83 32.17 13.83
N TRP A 124 3.71 31.80 13.24
CA TRP A 124 3.62 31.22 11.90
C TRP A 124 2.98 32.27 10.98
N SER A 125 3.49 32.43 9.77
CA SER A 125 2.93 33.38 8.83
C SER A 125 3.07 32.87 7.39
N THR A 126 2.09 33.25 6.58
CA THR A 126 2.05 32.93 5.16
C THR A 126 1.28 34.02 4.40
N LYS A 127 1.33 33.92 3.06
CA LYS A 127 0.61 34.84 2.19
C LYS A 127 -0.23 34.07 1.18
N VAL A 128 -1.51 34.37 1.14
CA VAL A 128 -2.38 33.90 0.07
C VAL A 128 -2.20 34.82 -1.14
N VAL A 129 -1.61 34.32 -2.20
CA VAL A 129 -1.32 35.12 -3.40
C VAL A 129 -2.30 34.85 -4.52
N ASP A 130 -2.98 33.70 -4.49
CA ASP A 130 -3.81 33.27 -5.58
C ASP A 130 -5.08 32.58 -5.11
N ASP A 131 -6.18 32.86 -5.79
CA ASP A 131 -7.47 32.24 -5.57
C ASP A 131 -7.89 31.59 -6.88
N VAL A 132 -8.09 30.27 -6.86
CA VAL A 132 -8.49 29.45 -8.01
C VAL A 132 -9.69 30.03 -8.79
N TYR A 133 -10.49 30.87 -8.13
CA TYR A 133 -11.73 31.38 -8.69
C TYR A 133 -11.63 32.79 -9.30
N ASN A 134 -10.58 33.57 -8.98
CA ASN A 134 -10.57 35.00 -9.31
C ASN A 134 -9.53 35.47 -10.32
N ASP A 135 -8.57 34.65 -10.70
CA ASP A 135 -7.49 35.07 -11.61
C ASP A 135 -7.60 34.56 -13.05
N GLY A 136 -8.80 34.16 -13.45
CA GLY A 136 -9.03 33.67 -14.82
C GLY A 136 -8.48 32.29 -15.09
N GLY A 137 -8.30 31.48 -14.05
CA GLY A 137 -7.98 30.06 -14.21
C GLY A 137 -6.49 29.72 -14.29
N LYS A 138 -5.61 30.61 -13.82
CA LYS A 138 -4.15 30.32 -13.76
C LYS A 138 -3.70 29.64 -12.49
N SER A 139 -4.59 29.12 -11.68
CA SER A 139 -4.22 28.44 -10.46
C SER A 139 -3.94 26.97 -10.71
N GLY A 140 -2.89 26.48 -10.10
CA GLY A 140 -2.41 25.12 -10.27
C GLY A 140 -3.34 24.07 -9.66
N TYR A 141 -4.48 23.77 -10.29
CA TYR A 141 -5.35 22.66 -9.92
C TYR A 141 -4.64 21.32 -10.11
N PHE A 142 -3.80 21.22 -11.11
CA PHE A 142 -2.97 20.04 -11.35
C PHE A 142 -1.56 20.27 -10.82
N ARG A 143 -1.08 19.37 -9.99
CA ARG A 143 0.29 19.39 -9.48
C ARG A 143 1.03 18.10 -9.82
N ILE A 144 2.33 18.26 -10.05
CA ILE A 144 3.26 17.17 -10.32
C ILE A 144 4.12 17.01 -9.07
N GLU A 145 4.19 15.81 -8.53
CA GLU A 145 5.18 15.44 -7.55
C GLU A 145 6.50 15.08 -8.24
N GLU A 146 7.53 15.89 -8.07
CA GLU A 146 8.82 15.68 -8.73
C GLU A 146 9.75 14.76 -7.92
N SER A 147 9.86 14.98 -6.63
CA SER A 147 10.54 14.12 -5.63
C SER A 147 10.53 14.81 -4.26
N ASN A 148 10.60 14.03 -3.17
CA ASN A 148 10.79 14.55 -1.81
C ASN A 148 9.85 15.72 -1.43
N ASP A 149 8.56 15.56 -1.64
CA ASP A 149 7.53 16.57 -1.35
C ASP A 149 7.71 17.90 -2.14
N GLN A 150 8.46 17.89 -3.22
CA GLN A 150 8.50 19.02 -4.14
C GLN A 150 7.45 18.88 -5.23
N TYR A 151 6.64 19.90 -5.38
CA TYR A 151 5.53 19.93 -6.34
C TYR A 151 5.71 21.07 -7.33
N THR A 152 5.52 20.76 -8.62
CA THR A 152 5.36 21.76 -9.68
C THR A 152 3.88 21.82 -10.10
N TYR A 153 3.36 23.03 -10.21
CA TYR A 153 1.98 23.26 -10.64
C TYR A 153 1.93 23.53 -12.12
N LEU A 154 0.99 22.86 -12.78
CA LEU A 154 0.74 23.10 -14.19
C LEU A 154 -0.12 24.34 -14.37
N ASP A 155 0.15 25.08 -15.45
CA ASP A 155 -0.76 26.13 -15.91
C ASP A 155 -2.13 25.50 -16.19
N THR A 156 -3.11 25.87 -15.38
CA THR A 156 -4.45 25.32 -15.43
C THR A 156 -5.43 26.37 -15.95
N LYS A 157 -6.21 26.01 -16.95
CA LYS A 157 -7.31 26.85 -17.45
C LYS A 157 -8.62 26.37 -16.85
N TRP A 158 -9.42 27.30 -16.38
CA TRP A 158 -10.76 27.05 -15.87
C TRP A 158 -11.81 27.50 -16.87
N ASP A 159 -12.77 26.63 -17.15
CA ASP A 159 -13.95 26.95 -17.95
C ASP A 159 -15.16 27.08 -17.01
N TYR A 160 -15.70 28.29 -16.94
CA TYR A 160 -16.84 28.62 -16.09
C TYR A 160 -18.18 28.01 -16.58
N GLN A 161 -18.28 27.72 -17.86
CA GLN A 161 -19.51 27.15 -18.43
C GLN A 161 -19.58 25.66 -18.20
N THR A 162 -18.49 24.96 -18.46
CA THR A 162 -18.41 23.50 -18.30
C THR A 162 -18.00 23.09 -16.88
N LYS A 163 -17.55 24.03 -16.05
CA LYS A 163 -16.96 23.78 -14.72
C LYS A 163 -15.82 22.75 -14.80
N THR A 164 -14.93 22.96 -15.73
CA THR A 164 -13.78 22.06 -15.94
C THR A 164 -12.47 22.81 -15.83
N TYR A 165 -11.49 22.11 -15.26
CA TYR A 165 -10.09 22.50 -15.30
C TYR A 165 -9.39 21.75 -16.43
N THR A 166 -8.56 22.44 -17.18
CA THR A 166 -7.73 21.85 -18.24
C THR A 166 -6.28 22.23 -18.04
N ALA A 167 -5.38 21.30 -18.28
CA ALA A 167 -3.95 21.53 -18.31
C ALA A 167 -3.28 20.70 -19.42
N THR A 168 -2.16 21.19 -19.93
CA THR A 168 -1.32 20.41 -20.85
C THR A 168 -0.24 19.72 -20.04
N LEU A 169 -0.18 18.40 -20.16
CA LEU A 169 0.80 17.57 -19.48
C LEU A 169 2.12 17.60 -20.25
N PRO A 170 3.26 17.88 -19.58
CA PRO A 170 4.56 17.90 -20.23
C PRO A 170 4.98 16.53 -20.77
N GLU A 171 5.69 16.53 -21.88
CA GLU A 171 6.33 15.33 -22.45
C GLU A 171 7.61 14.92 -21.71
N THR A 172 8.18 15.85 -20.94
CA THR A 172 9.42 15.63 -20.16
C THR A 172 9.31 16.25 -18.78
N VAL A 173 9.89 15.58 -17.78
CA VAL A 173 10.09 16.10 -16.43
C VAL A 173 11.56 15.92 -16.06
N ASN A 174 12.23 16.98 -15.61
CA ASN A 174 13.67 16.97 -15.30
C ASN A 174 14.54 16.38 -16.42
N GLY A 175 14.18 16.69 -17.69
CA GLY A 175 14.89 16.17 -18.87
C GLY A 175 14.61 14.71 -19.21
N GLN A 176 13.78 14.02 -18.44
CA GLN A 176 13.39 12.63 -18.70
C GLN A 176 12.06 12.57 -19.45
N LYS A 177 11.98 11.68 -20.43
CA LYS A 177 10.74 11.43 -21.17
C LYS A 177 9.67 10.88 -20.26
N VAL A 178 8.46 11.45 -20.33
CA VAL A 178 7.26 10.94 -19.69
C VAL A 178 6.52 10.02 -20.65
N TYR A 179 6.27 8.79 -20.27
CA TYR A 179 5.51 7.82 -21.04
C TYR A 179 4.01 7.94 -20.79
N ALA A 180 3.64 8.27 -19.56
CA ALA A 180 2.28 8.56 -19.15
C ALA A 180 2.26 9.34 -17.84
N TRP A 181 1.11 9.86 -17.48
CA TRP A 181 0.82 10.50 -16.22
C TRP A 181 -0.15 9.64 -15.42
N ALA A 182 0.22 9.25 -14.22
CA ALA A 182 -0.67 8.54 -13.31
C ALA A 182 -1.53 9.53 -12.55
N ASP A 183 -2.83 9.32 -12.63
CA ASP A 183 -3.88 10.05 -11.91
C ASP A 183 -4.60 9.08 -10.99
N TYR A 184 -4.70 9.45 -9.71
CA TYR A 184 -5.36 8.64 -8.67
C TYR A 184 -6.70 9.29 -8.28
N ASP A 185 -7.62 9.43 -9.24
CA ASP A 185 -8.96 9.97 -8.98
C ASP A 185 -9.78 8.99 -8.12
N ASN A 186 -10.19 9.45 -6.92
CA ASN A 186 -10.93 8.64 -5.94
C ASN A 186 -10.28 7.27 -5.62
N GLY A 187 -8.95 7.17 -5.83
CA GLY A 187 -8.17 5.97 -5.64
C GLY A 187 -8.29 4.94 -6.76
N GLU A 188 -8.86 5.30 -7.89
CA GLU A 188 -8.68 4.58 -9.14
C GLU A 188 -7.48 5.14 -9.88
N LEU A 189 -6.59 4.23 -10.32
CA LEU A 189 -5.45 4.60 -11.15
C LEU A 189 -5.91 4.77 -12.60
N LYS A 190 -5.69 5.96 -13.14
CA LYS A 190 -5.84 6.26 -14.56
C LYS A 190 -4.51 6.69 -15.13
N LEU A 191 -4.20 6.29 -16.37
CA LEU A 191 -3.02 6.73 -17.07
C LEU A 191 -3.43 7.67 -18.20
N ALA A 192 -2.93 8.91 -18.13
CA ALA A 192 -3.08 9.91 -19.21
C ALA A 192 -1.79 10.00 -20.02
N LYS A 193 -1.90 10.20 -21.34
CA LYS A 193 -0.76 10.52 -22.19
C LYS A 193 -0.31 11.96 -21.93
N PRO A 194 0.93 12.34 -22.33
CA PRO A 194 1.36 13.74 -22.33
C PRO A 194 0.56 14.57 -23.35
N GLU A 195 -0.62 14.97 -22.94
CA GLU A 195 -1.58 15.74 -23.76
C GLU A 195 -2.43 16.62 -22.83
N THR A 196 -3.35 17.38 -23.38
CA THR A 196 -4.28 18.19 -22.58
C THR A 196 -5.25 17.28 -21.83
N ILE A 197 -5.30 17.44 -20.52
CA ILE A 197 -6.28 16.77 -19.64
C ILE A 197 -7.37 17.74 -19.21
N SER A 198 -8.55 17.22 -18.98
CA SER A 198 -9.70 17.94 -18.42
C SER A 198 -10.25 17.22 -17.22
N HIS A 199 -10.57 17.95 -16.18
CA HIS A 199 -11.19 17.41 -14.97
C HIS A 199 -12.39 18.27 -14.58
N SER A 200 -13.55 17.65 -14.42
CA SER A 200 -14.77 18.34 -13.95
C SER A 200 -14.68 18.61 -12.47
N TYR A 201 -14.93 19.86 -12.08
CA TYR A 201 -14.99 20.25 -10.69
C TYR A 201 -16.26 19.70 -10.00
N LYS A 202 -16.08 18.90 -8.98
CA LYS A 202 -17.20 18.30 -8.22
C LYS A 202 -17.44 18.96 -6.86
N GLY A 203 -16.84 20.12 -6.61
CA GLY A 203 -16.90 20.79 -5.31
C GLY A 203 -15.86 20.25 -4.32
N GLY A 204 -15.38 21.14 -3.39
CA GLY A 204 -14.37 20.81 -2.42
C GLY A 204 -12.95 20.89 -3.00
N GLY A 205 -12.24 21.92 -2.70
CA GLY A 205 -10.94 22.34 -3.23
C GLY A 205 -9.78 21.36 -3.18
N ALA A 206 -9.93 20.17 -3.74
CA ALA A 206 -8.83 19.20 -3.83
C ALA A 206 -8.00 19.45 -5.10
N PHE A 207 -6.67 19.42 -4.97
CA PHE A 207 -5.78 19.35 -6.13
C PHE A 207 -5.85 17.98 -6.76
N GLN A 208 -5.66 17.94 -8.08
CA GLN A 208 -5.41 16.70 -8.79
C GLN A 208 -3.91 16.46 -8.83
N GLU A 209 -3.46 15.43 -8.13
CA GLU A 209 -2.06 15.01 -8.15
C GLU A 209 -1.79 14.11 -9.35
N LEU A 210 -0.74 14.44 -10.08
CA LEU A 210 -0.29 13.69 -11.25
C LEU A 210 1.15 13.25 -11.05
N TYR A 211 1.40 11.98 -11.30
CA TYR A 211 2.72 11.38 -11.14
C TYR A 211 3.30 11.00 -12.50
N PRO A 212 4.49 11.52 -12.87
CA PRO A 212 5.09 11.19 -14.14
C PRO A 212 5.60 9.74 -14.16
N ILE A 213 5.24 9.00 -15.18
CA ILE A 213 5.78 7.67 -15.44
C ILE A 213 6.95 7.83 -16.41
N ILE A 214 8.15 7.83 -15.87
CA ILE A 214 9.41 8.01 -16.60
C ILE A 214 10.12 6.70 -16.94
N LYS A 215 9.68 5.58 -16.36
CA LYS A 215 10.21 4.24 -16.67
C LYS A 215 9.39 3.61 -17.80
N THR A 216 10.06 2.88 -18.67
CA THR A 216 9.40 2.10 -19.74
C THR A 216 8.48 1.02 -19.18
N GLU A 217 8.86 0.44 -18.06
CA GLU A 217 8.10 -0.59 -17.35
C GLU A 217 8.22 -0.35 -15.84
N SER A 218 7.12 -0.44 -15.10
CA SER A 218 7.13 -0.31 -13.63
C SER A 218 5.84 -0.80 -12.99
N TRP A 219 5.97 -1.17 -11.72
CA TRP A 219 4.84 -1.39 -10.85
C TRP A 219 4.26 -0.07 -10.38
N LEU A 220 2.93 -0.03 -10.30
CA LEU A 220 2.17 1.09 -9.76
C LEU A 220 1.24 0.55 -8.66
N LYS A 221 1.05 1.32 -7.60
CA LYS A 221 0.18 0.93 -6.50
C LYS A 221 -0.92 1.97 -6.32
N SER A 222 -2.16 1.51 -6.24
CA SER A 222 -3.29 2.35 -5.87
C SER A 222 -4.16 1.64 -4.84
N LYS A 223 -4.34 2.25 -3.65
CA LYS A 223 -4.99 1.61 -2.50
C LYS A 223 -4.32 0.28 -2.16
N GLN A 224 -5.06 -0.82 -2.27
CA GLN A 224 -4.57 -2.17 -2.00
C GLN A 224 -4.15 -2.91 -3.28
N ASN A 225 -4.41 -2.31 -4.45
CA ASN A 225 -4.18 -2.94 -5.74
C ASN A 225 -2.81 -2.57 -6.31
N TRP A 226 -2.19 -3.55 -6.95
CA TRP A 226 -0.99 -3.38 -7.75
C TRP A 226 -1.33 -3.48 -9.23
N TYR A 227 -0.64 -2.69 -10.03
CA TYR A 227 -0.76 -2.61 -11.48
C TYR A 227 0.64 -2.68 -12.07
N TYR A 228 0.73 -3.15 -13.30
CA TYR A 228 1.97 -3.08 -14.07
C TYR A 228 1.75 -2.27 -15.32
N GLN A 229 2.63 -1.30 -15.55
CA GLN A 229 2.59 -0.51 -16.78
C GLN A 229 3.77 -0.84 -17.69
N LYS A 230 3.52 -0.75 -18.98
CA LYS A 230 4.51 -0.87 -20.04
C LYS A 230 4.32 0.25 -21.04
N GLN A 231 5.37 1.08 -21.24
CA GLN A 231 5.35 2.25 -22.11
C GLN A 231 4.14 3.19 -21.89
N GLY A 232 3.81 3.40 -20.62
CA GLY A 232 2.70 4.27 -20.22
C GLY A 232 1.31 3.68 -20.38
N GLN A 233 1.18 2.38 -20.60
CA GLN A 233 -0.10 1.69 -20.67
C GLN A 233 -0.16 0.61 -19.58
N LEU A 234 -1.34 0.45 -18.96
CA LEU A 234 -1.55 -0.66 -18.03
C LEU A 234 -1.57 -1.99 -18.81
N VAL A 235 -0.82 -2.95 -18.32
CA VAL A 235 -0.92 -4.33 -18.77
C VAL A 235 -2.23 -4.90 -18.25
N LYS A 236 -3.03 -5.51 -19.13
CA LYS A 236 -4.35 -6.06 -18.82
C LYS A 236 -4.49 -7.43 -19.44
N ASP A 237 -5.22 -8.31 -18.75
CA ASP A 237 -5.51 -9.69 -19.16
C ASP A 237 -4.26 -10.41 -19.70
N ALA A 238 -3.15 -10.24 -18.98
CA ALA A 238 -1.84 -10.70 -19.45
C ALA A 238 -0.88 -11.07 -18.33
N TRP A 239 0.04 -11.94 -18.70
CA TRP A 239 1.15 -12.33 -17.85
C TRP A 239 2.29 -11.32 -17.89
N VAL A 240 2.85 -11.05 -16.73
CA VAL A 240 4.04 -10.20 -16.54
C VAL A 240 5.12 -11.02 -15.86
N LYS A 241 6.33 -10.97 -16.40
CA LYS A 241 7.51 -11.53 -15.73
C LYS A 241 8.38 -10.41 -15.20
N ASP A 242 8.58 -10.36 -13.91
CA ASP A 242 9.45 -9.40 -13.26
C ASP A 242 10.31 -10.07 -12.20
N GLN A 243 11.61 -9.76 -12.18
CA GLN A 243 12.61 -10.31 -11.24
C GLN A 243 12.52 -11.83 -11.06
N GLY A 244 12.28 -12.56 -12.15
CA GLY A 244 12.22 -14.03 -12.15
C GLY A 244 10.86 -14.63 -11.76
N SER A 245 9.93 -13.82 -11.26
CA SER A 245 8.56 -14.26 -10.89
C SER A 245 7.56 -13.91 -11.98
N TRP A 246 6.51 -14.72 -12.09
CA TRP A 246 5.38 -14.45 -12.97
C TRP A 246 4.21 -13.89 -12.17
N TYR A 247 3.51 -12.95 -12.77
CA TYR A 247 2.32 -12.27 -12.26
C TYR A 247 1.25 -12.26 -13.35
N PHE A 248 0.00 -12.14 -12.97
CA PHE A 248 -1.10 -11.99 -13.92
C PHE A 248 -1.90 -10.73 -13.59
N MET A 249 -2.18 -9.92 -14.61
CA MET A 249 -3.03 -8.74 -14.53
C MET A 249 -4.41 -9.09 -15.10
N ASP A 250 -5.47 -8.73 -14.38
CA ASP A 250 -6.84 -8.93 -14.85
C ASP A 250 -7.23 -7.95 -15.98
N ASP A 251 -8.48 -8.01 -16.42
CA ASP A 251 -9.05 -7.15 -17.45
C ASP A 251 -9.05 -5.65 -17.08
N LYS A 252 -8.98 -5.34 -15.78
CA LYS A 252 -8.83 -3.97 -15.25
C LYS A 252 -7.38 -3.57 -15.04
N GLY A 253 -6.45 -4.50 -15.19
CA GLY A 253 -5.02 -4.32 -14.95
C GLY A 253 -4.62 -4.52 -13.50
N VAL A 254 -5.50 -5.05 -12.65
CA VAL A 254 -5.19 -5.35 -11.25
C VAL A 254 -4.44 -6.68 -11.15
N MET A 255 -3.37 -6.69 -10.37
CA MET A 255 -2.58 -7.90 -10.12
C MET A 255 -3.36 -8.93 -9.32
N PHE A 256 -3.40 -10.16 -9.81
CA PHE A 256 -3.90 -11.31 -9.06
C PHE A 256 -3.05 -11.56 -7.82
N ASN A 257 -3.68 -11.80 -6.69
CA ASN A 257 -3.00 -12.20 -5.47
C ASN A 257 -3.89 -13.14 -4.65
N GLN A 258 -3.26 -14.07 -3.95
CA GLN A 258 -3.90 -15.00 -3.01
C GLN A 258 -5.19 -15.64 -3.57
N THR A 259 -5.17 -16.01 -4.86
CA THR A 259 -6.33 -16.56 -5.57
C THR A 259 -5.90 -17.53 -6.66
N TRP A 260 -6.88 -18.19 -7.26
CA TRP A 260 -6.71 -19.07 -8.40
C TRP A 260 -7.14 -18.40 -9.71
N LEU A 261 -6.42 -18.68 -10.78
CA LEU A 261 -6.73 -18.29 -12.15
C LEU A 261 -6.91 -19.52 -13.02
N HIS A 262 -8.01 -19.59 -13.76
CA HIS A 262 -8.17 -20.56 -14.83
C HIS A 262 -7.95 -19.89 -16.18
N GLN A 263 -6.88 -20.26 -16.87
CA GLN A 263 -6.56 -19.68 -18.18
C GLN A 263 -5.89 -20.71 -19.09
N GLY A 264 -6.26 -20.70 -20.37
CA GLY A 264 -5.68 -21.61 -21.35
C GLY A 264 -5.90 -23.09 -21.01
N GLY A 265 -7.00 -23.45 -20.34
CA GLY A 265 -7.30 -24.83 -19.93
C GLY A 265 -6.48 -25.31 -18.72
N SER A 266 -5.76 -24.42 -18.04
CA SER A 266 -4.95 -24.75 -16.85
C SER A 266 -5.31 -23.83 -15.68
N TRP A 267 -5.16 -24.37 -14.47
CA TRP A 267 -5.28 -23.60 -13.24
C TRP A 267 -3.90 -23.14 -12.75
N TYR A 268 -3.83 -21.92 -12.25
CA TYR A 268 -2.66 -21.28 -11.66
C TYR A 268 -3.03 -20.70 -10.31
N ALA A 269 -2.08 -20.61 -9.39
CA ALA A 269 -2.31 -20.03 -8.08
C ALA A 269 -1.25 -18.97 -7.76
N PHE A 270 -1.63 -17.96 -6.98
CA PHE A 270 -0.79 -16.83 -6.67
C PHE A 270 -0.61 -16.66 -5.15
N LYS A 271 0.60 -16.29 -4.75
CA LYS A 271 0.93 -15.89 -3.37
C LYS A 271 0.25 -14.57 -3.01
N SER A 272 0.24 -14.21 -1.73
CA SER A 272 -0.20 -12.88 -1.28
C SER A 272 0.63 -11.73 -1.87
N SER A 273 1.87 -12.01 -2.25
CA SER A 273 2.73 -11.06 -2.98
C SER A 273 2.33 -10.86 -4.45
N GLY A 274 1.38 -11.62 -4.97
CA GLY A 274 1.00 -11.67 -6.38
C GLY A 274 1.87 -12.58 -7.25
N ALA A 275 2.98 -13.11 -6.73
CA ALA A 275 3.82 -14.02 -7.49
C ALA A 275 3.11 -15.37 -7.71
N MET A 276 3.15 -15.87 -8.95
CA MET A 276 2.65 -17.20 -9.29
C MET A 276 3.41 -18.26 -8.51
N ILE A 277 2.70 -19.24 -7.98
CA ILE A 277 3.29 -20.43 -7.34
C ILE A 277 3.76 -21.39 -8.44
N SER A 278 4.97 -21.90 -8.33
CA SER A 278 5.52 -22.91 -9.24
C SER A 278 6.47 -23.83 -8.51
N ALA A 279 6.54 -25.08 -8.97
CA ALA A 279 7.34 -26.16 -8.39
C ALA A 279 7.11 -26.33 -6.87
N ASP A 280 5.85 -26.19 -6.42
CA ASP A 280 5.55 -26.15 -4.98
C ASP A 280 4.16 -26.68 -4.66
N TRP A 281 4.00 -27.11 -3.41
CA TRP A 281 2.74 -27.54 -2.84
C TRP A 281 1.96 -26.35 -2.28
N LEU A 282 0.67 -26.33 -2.52
CA LEU A 282 -0.27 -25.35 -1.98
C LEU A 282 -1.34 -26.08 -1.16
N TYR A 283 -1.51 -25.69 0.10
CA TYR A 283 -2.66 -26.10 0.89
C TYR A 283 -3.74 -25.02 0.79
N ASP A 284 -4.89 -25.39 0.25
CA ASP A 284 -6.03 -24.48 0.08
C ASP A 284 -7.35 -25.24 0.32
N ASN A 285 -8.26 -24.59 1.08
CA ASN A 285 -9.59 -25.12 1.39
C ASN A 285 -9.61 -26.60 1.83
N GLY A 286 -8.67 -27.00 2.71
CA GLY A 286 -8.62 -28.36 3.26
C GLY A 286 -8.00 -29.40 2.36
N SER A 287 -7.42 -29.02 1.23
CA SER A 287 -6.79 -29.93 0.26
C SER A 287 -5.41 -29.46 -0.14
N TRP A 288 -4.54 -30.42 -0.49
CA TRP A 288 -3.24 -30.13 -1.06
C TRP A 288 -3.31 -30.16 -2.59
N TYR A 289 -2.63 -29.22 -3.21
CA TYR A 289 -2.45 -29.08 -4.66
C TYR A 289 -0.96 -28.94 -4.97
N TYR A 290 -0.56 -29.33 -6.16
CA TYR A 290 0.82 -29.11 -6.62
C TYR A 290 0.83 -28.26 -7.89
N LEU A 291 1.60 -27.18 -7.87
CA LEU A 291 1.83 -26.32 -9.04
C LEU A 291 3.16 -26.76 -9.69
N LYS A 292 3.12 -27.14 -10.96
CA LYS A 292 4.30 -27.56 -11.74
C LYS A 292 5.30 -26.42 -11.92
N ASP A 293 6.48 -26.70 -12.45
CA ASP A 293 7.48 -25.67 -12.81
C ASP A 293 6.88 -24.57 -13.72
N SER A 294 5.95 -24.94 -14.59
CA SER A 294 5.21 -24.02 -15.45
C SER A 294 4.19 -23.16 -14.70
N GLY A 295 3.96 -23.40 -13.42
CA GLY A 295 2.90 -22.79 -12.60
C GLY A 295 1.54 -23.45 -12.77
N SER A 296 1.36 -24.34 -13.77
CA SER A 296 0.07 -25.02 -13.96
C SER A 296 -0.18 -26.09 -12.90
N MET A 297 -1.42 -26.16 -12.41
CA MET A 297 -1.85 -27.18 -11.45
C MET A 297 -1.62 -28.60 -12.00
N ALA A 298 -1.06 -29.47 -11.19
CA ALA A 298 -0.84 -30.87 -11.54
C ALA A 298 -2.11 -31.68 -11.38
N THR A 299 -2.27 -32.69 -12.24
CA THR A 299 -3.26 -33.77 -12.15
C THR A 299 -2.58 -35.08 -12.48
N GLY A 300 -3.13 -36.20 -12.00
CA GLY A 300 -2.55 -37.54 -12.21
C GLY A 300 -1.33 -37.79 -11.31
N TRP A 301 -0.47 -38.71 -11.75
CA TRP A 301 0.71 -39.10 -10.98
C TRP A 301 1.80 -38.00 -10.99
N LEU A 302 2.28 -37.67 -9.81
CA LEU A 302 3.37 -36.72 -9.57
C LEU A 302 4.48 -37.43 -8.76
N LYS A 303 5.72 -37.28 -9.21
CA LYS A 303 6.88 -37.66 -8.39
C LYS A 303 7.57 -36.41 -7.88
N ASP A 304 7.56 -36.25 -6.57
CA ASP A 304 8.20 -35.12 -5.89
C ASP A 304 9.10 -35.63 -4.76
N GLY A 305 10.34 -35.14 -4.66
CA GLY A 305 11.32 -35.57 -3.67
C GLY A 305 11.55 -37.09 -3.64
N GLY A 306 11.40 -37.81 -4.80
CA GLY A 306 11.52 -39.27 -4.87
C GLY A 306 10.24 -40.02 -4.49
N THR A 307 9.22 -39.36 -3.96
CA THR A 307 7.94 -39.92 -3.54
C THR A 307 6.88 -39.73 -4.61
N TRP A 308 6.02 -40.74 -4.82
CA TRP A 308 4.89 -40.64 -5.73
C TRP A 308 3.64 -40.19 -4.99
N TYR A 309 2.90 -39.29 -5.62
CA TYR A 309 1.60 -38.75 -5.23
C TYR A 309 0.62 -38.88 -6.38
N TYR A 310 -0.66 -38.81 -6.09
CA TYR A 310 -1.69 -38.76 -7.11
C TYR A 310 -2.59 -37.53 -6.88
N LEU A 311 -2.65 -36.67 -7.89
CA LEU A 311 -3.55 -35.50 -7.92
C LEU A 311 -4.80 -35.88 -8.73
N LYS A 312 -5.98 -35.72 -8.13
CA LYS A 312 -7.26 -35.97 -8.80
C LYS A 312 -7.45 -35.03 -9.99
N ASP A 313 -8.46 -35.28 -10.82
CA ASP A 313 -8.78 -34.34 -11.92
C ASP A 313 -9.12 -32.92 -11.40
N SER A 314 -9.62 -32.81 -10.17
CA SER A 314 -9.80 -31.53 -9.48
C SER A 314 -8.50 -30.86 -9.05
N GLY A 315 -7.35 -31.49 -9.22
CA GLY A 315 -6.04 -31.06 -8.71
C GLY A 315 -5.78 -31.43 -7.25
N SER A 316 -6.79 -31.83 -6.47
CA SER A 316 -6.60 -32.16 -5.06
C SER A 316 -5.81 -33.47 -4.89
N MET A 317 -4.86 -33.48 -3.95
CA MET A 317 -4.08 -34.66 -3.59
C MET A 317 -4.99 -35.77 -3.09
N ALA A 318 -4.81 -36.98 -3.63
CA ALA A 318 -5.55 -38.14 -3.18
C ALA A 318 -4.94 -38.76 -1.92
N THR A 319 -5.79 -39.34 -1.09
CA THR A 319 -5.46 -40.24 0.02
C THR A 319 -6.37 -41.47 -0.05
N GLY A 320 -5.95 -42.59 0.54
CA GLY A 320 -6.69 -43.85 0.47
C GLY A 320 -6.56 -44.55 -0.87
N TRP A 321 -7.55 -45.39 -1.17
CA TRP A 321 -7.55 -46.20 -2.40
C TRP A 321 -7.93 -45.37 -3.63
N ILE A 322 -7.16 -45.55 -4.69
CA ILE A 322 -7.48 -45.00 -6.01
C ILE A 322 -7.37 -46.14 -7.06
N LYS A 323 -8.10 -46.01 -8.16
CA LYS A 323 -7.97 -46.90 -9.31
C LYS A 323 -7.53 -46.10 -10.52
N ASP A 324 -6.36 -46.42 -11.05
CA ASP A 324 -5.83 -45.80 -12.26
C ASP A 324 -5.50 -46.88 -13.30
N LYS A 325 -5.93 -46.70 -14.54
CA LYS A 325 -5.68 -47.61 -15.66
C LYS A 325 -5.92 -49.08 -15.32
N GLY A 326 -6.97 -49.36 -14.54
CA GLY A 326 -7.36 -50.69 -14.15
C GLY A 326 -6.68 -51.26 -12.90
N SER A 327 -5.62 -50.65 -12.41
CA SER A 327 -4.88 -51.05 -11.21
C SER A 327 -5.28 -50.22 -9.97
N TRP A 328 -5.29 -50.87 -8.81
CA TRP A 328 -5.52 -50.23 -7.55
C TRP A 328 -4.20 -49.79 -6.89
N TYR A 329 -4.20 -48.61 -6.30
CA TYR A 329 -3.09 -48.01 -5.54
C TYR A 329 -3.61 -47.49 -4.21
N TYR A 330 -2.74 -47.37 -3.22
CA TYR A 330 -3.08 -46.80 -1.95
C TYR A 330 -2.17 -45.60 -1.61
N LEU A 331 -2.77 -44.46 -1.38
CA LEU A 331 -2.10 -43.23 -0.94
C LEU A 331 -2.27 -43.11 0.58
N LYS A 332 -1.16 -42.96 1.29
CA LYS A 332 -1.17 -42.73 2.75
C LYS A 332 -1.85 -41.39 3.08
N ASP A 333 -2.14 -41.13 4.35
CA ASP A 333 -2.71 -39.82 4.78
C ASP A 333 -1.79 -38.66 4.40
N SER A 334 -0.49 -38.87 4.29
CA SER A 334 0.48 -37.91 3.78
C SER A 334 0.42 -37.69 2.26
N GLY A 335 -0.45 -38.41 1.54
CA GLY A 335 -0.51 -38.45 0.08
C GLY A 335 0.52 -39.36 -0.60
N ALA A 336 1.51 -39.86 0.13
CA ALA A 336 2.56 -40.69 -0.41
C ALA A 336 2.01 -42.06 -0.86
N MET A 337 2.36 -42.49 -2.08
CA MET A 337 2.02 -43.81 -2.59
C MET A 337 2.65 -44.90 -1.70
N ALA A 338 1.84 -45.83 -1.25
CA ALA A 338 2.28 -46.98 -0.46
C ALA A 338 2.90 -48.07 -1.34
N THR A 339 3.85 -48.80 -0.77
CA THR A 339 4.42 -50.04 -1.31
C THR A 339 4.56 -51.05 -0.17
N GLY A 340 4.59 -52.34 -0.47
CA GLY A 340 4.62 -53.40 0.52
C GLY A 340 3.27 -53.60 1.20
N TRP A 341 3.28 -54.19 2.38
CA TRP A 341 2.08 -54.49 3.13
C TRP A 341 1.41 -53.27 3.72
N ILE A 342 0.12 -53.15 3.55
CA ILE A 342 -0.73 -52.15 4.23
C ILE A 342 -1.92 -52.85 4.87
N LYS A 343 -2.43 -52.26 5.95
CA LYS A 343 -3.65 -52.69 6.62
C LYS A 343 -4.71 -51.62 6.47
N ASP A 344 -5.82 -51.95 5.87
CA ASP A 344 -6.97 -51.06 5.72
C ASP A 344 -8.26 -51.80 6.14
N ASN A 345 -9.08 -51.14 6.95
CA ASN A 345 -10.34 -51.70 7.50
C ASN A 345 -10.20 -53.14 7.99
N GLY A 346 -9.09 -53.43 8.73
CA GLY A 346 -8.82 -54.75 9.31
C GLY A 346 -8.26 -55.78 8.35
N LYS A 347 -8.16 -55.52 7.05
CA LYS A 347 -7.66 -56.42 6.00
C LYS A 347 -6.25 -56.01 5.57
N TRP A 348 -5.44 -57.00 5.19
CA TRP A 348 -4.11 -56.78 4.68
C TRP A 348 -4.08 -56.86 3.16
N TYR A 349 -3.34 -55.96 2.55
CA TYR A 349 -3.11 -55.85 1.10
C TYR A 349 -1.62 -55.67 0.83
N TYR A 350 -1.17 -56.11 -0.33
CA TYR A 350 0.22 -55.92 -0.75
C TYR A 350 0.32 -55.05 -2.00
N LEU A 351 1.05 -53.98 -1.92
CA LEU A 351 1.36 -53.04 -3.01
C LEU A 351 2.76 -53.41 -3.54
N ALA A 352 2.86 -53.66 -4.85
CA ALA A 352 4.14 -53.90 -5.51
C ALA A 352 5.10 -52.69 -5.38
N SER A 353 6.35 -52.85 -5.75
CA SER A 353 7.32 -51.73 -5.78
C SER A 353 6.89 -50.61 -6.75
N SER A 354 6.08 -50.92 -7.75
CA SER A 354 5.41 -49.97 -8.65
C SER A 354 4.15 -49.29 -8.06
N GLY A 355 3.75 -49.70 -6.84
CA GLY A 355 2.58 -49.17 -6.12
C GLY A 355 1.27 -49.85 -6.41
N ASN A 356 1.16 -50.64 -7.48
CA ASN A 356 -0.09 -51.35 -7.81
C ASN A 356 -0.37 -52.49 -6.83
N MET A 357 -1.62 -52.64 -6.43
CA MET A 357 -2.08 -53.71 -5.56
C MET A 357 -1.96 -55.07 -6.29
N LEU A 358 -1.36 -56.05 -5.63
CA LEU A 358 -1.37 -57.43 -6.11
C LEU A 358 -2.72 -58.07 -5.81
N SER A 359 -3.19 -58.89 -6.76
CA SER A 359 -4.42 -59.68 -6.60
C SER A 359 -4.28 -61.01 -7.31
N ASN A 360 -4.94 -62.03 -6.74
CA ASN A 360 -4.98 -63.40 -7.24
C ASN A 360 -3.56 -63.97 -7.54
N THR A 361 -2.61 -63.74 -6.65
CA THR A 361 -1.19 -64.09 -6.83
C THR A 361 -0.48 -64.24 -5.48
N ARG A 362 0.77 -64.74 -5.52
CA ARG A 362 1.65 -64.73 -4.35
C ARG A 362 2.49 -63.46 -4.31
N THR A 363 2.63 -62.90 -3.11
CA THR A 363 3.53 -61.82 -2.83
C THR A 363 5.00 -62.27 -2.85
N PRO A 364 5.99 -61.38 -2.99
CA PRO A 364 7.41 -61.72 -3.01
C PRO A 364 7.89 -62.49 -1.77
N ASP A 365 7.25 -62.25 -0.63
CA ASP A 365 7.49 -62.94 0.63
C ASP A 365 6.62 -64.19 0.87
N GLY A 366 5.92 -64.67 -0.21
CA GLY A 366 5.31 -65.99 -0.30
C GLY A 366 3.84 -66.07 0.12
N TYR A 367 3.22 -65.01 0.61
CA TYR A 367 1.83 -64.98 1.03
C TYR A 367 0.89 -64.90 -0.19
N TYR A 368 -0.32 -65.42 -0.07
CA TYR A 368 -1.31 -65.38 -1.14
C TYR A 368 -2.32 -64.26 -0.90
N VAL A 369 -2.58 -63.48 -1.92
CA VAL A 369 -3.66 -62.49 -1.95
C VAL A 369 -4.73 -62.91 -2.96
N ASP A 370 -5.99 -62.82 -2.55
CA ASP A 370 -7.14 -63.24 -3.35
C ASP A 370 -7.44 -62.27 -4.51
N ALA A 371 -8.53 -62.52 -5.26
CA ALA A 371 -8.96 -61.72 -6.40
C ALA A 371 -9.31 -60.26 -5.98
N SER A 372 -9.67 -60.03 -4.72
CA SER A 372 -9.90 -58.69 -4.15
C SER A 372 -8.64 -58.04 -3.60
N GLY A 373 -7.48 -58.74 -3.66
CA GLY A 373 -6.20 -58.27 -3.11
C GLY A 373 -6.01 -58.52 -1.61
N VAL A 374 -6.98 -59.18 -0.95
CA VAL A 374 -6.94 -59.45 0.48
C VAL A 374 -6.07 -60.67 0.77
N TRP A 375 -5.16 -60.54 1.74
CA TRP A 375 -4.38 -61.63 2.27
C TRP A 375 -5.27 -62.71 2.89
N LYS A 376 -4.94 -63.96 2.58
CA LYS A 376 -5.62 -65.18 3.06
C LYS A 376 -4.70 -66.02 3.93
#